data_e1ac8ebd41814ff032eadd0ce7a8055f
#
_entry.id   e1ac8ebd41814ff032eadd0ce7a8055f
#
_cell.length_a   1.000
_cell.length_b   1.000
_cell.length_c   1.000
_cell.angle_alpha   90.00
_cell.angle_beta   90.00
_cell.angle_gamma   90.00
#
_symmetry.space_group_name_H-M   'P 1'
#
loop_
_entity.id
_entity.type
_entity.pdbx_description
1 polymer ?
#
loop_
_entity_poly.entity_id
_entity_poly.type
_entity_poly.pdbx_seq_one_letter_code
_entity_poly.pdbx_strand_id
1 'polypeptide(L)'
;MLEIKNLKAQIEDKTILNGVNLKVNKGEVHAIMGPNGSGKSTLSSVIAGNEDYEVSSGSITYEGDDLLEMAPEERSHRGVFLSFQYPVEIPGLSVSNFIKTAINEKRKAFGQENINSKELLQLFKEKCELLNIDKEYLSRSLNEGFSGGEKKLSLIHI
;
A
#
# COMPACT_ATOMS: atom_id res chain seq x y z
N MET A 1 4.33 9.90 -11.85
CA MET A 1 5.81 9.84 -11.83
C MET A 1 6.28 9.93 -10.39
N LEU A 2 7.15 9.02 -9.96
CA LEU A 2 7.80 9.07 -8.64
C LEU A 2 9.26 9.52 -8.83
N GLU A 3 9.71 10.51 -8.06
CA GLU A 3 11.10 10.95 -8.07
C GLU A 3 11.64 11.06 -6.65
N ILE A 4 12.79 10.45 -6.40
CA ILE A 4 13.49 10.43 -5.12
C ILE A 4 14.87 11.04 -5.34
N LYS A 5 15.26 12.04 -4.53
CA LYS A 5 16.54 12.73 -4.62
C LYS A 5 17.27 12.71 -3.28
N ASN A 6 18.48 12.16 -3.28
CA ASN A 6 19.40 12.16 -2.13
C ASN A 6 18.75 11.71 -0.81
N LEU A 7 17.81 10.76 -0.88
CA LEU A 7 17.02 10.33 0.26
C LEU A 7 17.91 9.65 1.30
N LYS A 8 17.90 10.18 2.52
CA LYS A 8 18.48 9.54 3.70
C LYS A 8 17.39 9.28 4.71
N ALA A 9 17.36 8.04 5.21
CA ALA A 9 16.41 7.65 6.25
C ALA A 9 17.07 6.77 7.28
N GLN A 10 16.61 6.91 8.52
CA GLN A 10 17.13 6.21 9.69
C GLN A 10 16.01 5.60 10.50
N ILE A 11 16.35 4.61 11.31
CA ILE A 11 15.52 4.08 12.39
C ILE A 11 16.32 4.23 13.66
N GLU A 12 15.75 4.86 14.67
CA GLU A 12 16.49 5.30 15.85
C GLU A 12 17.75 6.10 15.41
N ASP A 13 18.95 5.72 15.86
CA ASP A 13 20.21 6.37 15.49
C ASP A 13 20.92 5.71 14.30
N LYS A 14 20.30 4.73 13.64
CA LYS A 14 20.93 3.96 12.57
C LYS A 14 20.44 4.41 11.19
N THR A 15 21.34 5.03 10.43
CA THR A 15 21.09 5.33 9.00
C THR A 15 20.99 4.05 8.19
N ILE A 16 19.88 3.88 7.45
CA ILE A 16 19.62 2.72 6.59
C ILE A 16 19.66 3.12 5.11
N LEU A 17 19.03 4.24 4.76
CA LEU A 17 19.13 4.80 3.41
C LEU A 17 20.14 5.94 3.43
N ASN A 18 21.09 5.92 2.50
CA ASN A 18 22.17 6.90 2.45
C ASN A 18 22.32 7.51 1.06
N GLY A 19 21.47 8.48 0.73
CA GLY A 19 21.54 9.23 -0.51
C GLY A 19 20.95 8.49 -1.71
N VAL A 20 19.79 7.83 -1.53
CA VAL A 20 19.10 7.10 -2.60
C VAL A 20 18.53 8.07 -3.62
N ASN A 21 18.78 7.78 -4.90
CA ASN A 21 18.20 8.48 -6.04
C ASN A 21 17.45 7.46 -6.91
N LEU A 22 16.21 7.76 -7.24
CA LEU A 22 15.35 6.91 -8.06
C LEU A 22 14.35 7.77 -8.82
N LYS A 23 14.13 7.46 -10.09
CA LYS A 23 13.06 8.06 -10.88
C LYS A 23 12.30 6.96 -11.60
N VAL A 24 10.99 6.91 -11.39
CA VAL A 24 10.07 5.97 -12.03
C VAL A 24 9.03 6.75 -12.81
N ASN A 25 8.99 6.59 -14.11
CA ASN A 25 8.00 7.26 -14.95
C ASN A 25 6.69 6.45 -14.96
N LYS A 26 5.63 7.07 -15.44
CA LYS A 26 4.33 6.41 -15.60
C LYS A 26 4.44 5.21 -16.54
N GLY A 27 3.92 4.07 -16.12
CA GLY A 27 3.94 2.82 -16.89
C GLY A 27 5.26 2.04 -16.81
N GLU A 28 6.27 2.52 -16.08
CA GLU A 28 7.51 1.79 -15.85
C GLU A 28 7.41 0.82 -14.66
N VAL A 29 8.15 -0.27 -14.75
CA VAL A 29 8.36 -1.23 -13.67
C VAL A 29 9.83 -1.24 -13.30
N HIS A 30 10.15 -0.91 -12.06
CA HIS A 30 11.51 -0.90 -11.54
C HIS A 30 11.69 -2.01 -10.51
N ALA A 31 12.65 -2.90 -10.74
CA ALA A 31 13.05 -3.93 -9.79
C ALA A 31 14.26 -3.45 -8.97
N ILE A 32 14.08 -3.35 -7.65
CA ILE A 32 15.15 -2.98 -6.72
C ILE A 32 15.74 -4.25 -6.13
N MET A 33 17.00 -4.52 -6.44
CA MET A 33 17.71 -5.72 -6.02
C MET A 33 18.91 -5.36 -5.12
N GLY A 34 19.29 -6.31 -4.28
CA GLY A 34 20.45 -6.17 -3.38
C GLY A 34 20.43 -7.23 -2.29
N PRO A 35 21.52 -7.37 -1.52
CA PRO A 35 21.60 -8.33 -0.43
C PRO A 35 20.62 -8.01 0.72
N ASN A 36 20.45 -8.96 1.64
CA ASN A 36 19.64 -8.72 2.83
C ASN A 36 20.27 -7.59 3.67
N GLY A 37 19.42 -6.72 4.21
CA GLY A 37 19.86 -5.56 4.96
C GLY A 37 20.28 -4.34 4.12
N SER A 38 20.18 -4.37 2.79
CA SER A 38 20.56 -3.23 1.93
C SER A 38 19.53 -2.09 1.87
N GLY A 39 18.45 -2.14 2.65
CA GLY A 39 17.46 -1.06 2.73
C GLY A 39 16.30 -1.16 1.72
N LYS A 40 16.15 -2.26 0.96
CA LYS A 40 15.05 -2.41 -0.03
C LYS A 40 13.66 -2.23 0.57
N SER A 41 13.39 -2.96 1.66
CA SER A 41 12.09 -2.86 2.36
C SER A 41 11.93 -1.52 3.07
N THR A 42 13.03 -0.95 3.58
CA THR A 42 13.03 0.38 4.18
C THR A 42 12.63 1.43 3.17
N LEU A 43 13.14 1.37 1.94
CA LEU A 43 12.77 2.32 0.90
C LEU A 43 11.26 2.28 0.60
N SER A 44 10.67 1.09 0.45
CA SER A 44 9.22 0.96 0.24
C SER A 44 8.40 1.45 1.45
N SER A 45 8.85 1.16 2.67
CA SER A 45 8.20 1.64 3.90
C SER A 45 8.24 3.16 4.03
N VAL A 46 9.38 3.78 3.71
CA VAL A 46 9.53 5.26 3.73
C VAL A 46 8.63 5.91 2.67
N ILE A 47 8.55 5.35 1.46
CA ILE A 47 7.63 5.84 0.42
C ILE A 47 6.18 5.75 0.86
N ALA A 48 5.81 4.66 1.55
CA ALA A 48 4.46 4.46 2.08
C ALA A 48 4.13 5.33 3.31
N GLY A 49 5.14 5.95 3.94
CA GLY A 49 4.95 6.83 5.09
C GLY A 49 4.99 6.11 6.44
N ASN A 50 5.69 4.98 6.56
CA ASN A 50 5.85 4.31 7.85
C ASN A 50 6.64 5.20 8.80
N GLU A 51 6.00 5.57 9.92
CA GLU A 51 6.51 6.49 10.94
C GLU A 51 7.69 5.95 11.76
N ASP A 52 7.98 4.64 11.68
CA ASP A 52 9.17 4.05 12.31
C ASP A 52 10.48 4.58 11.70
N TYR A 53 10.41 5.17 10.50
CA TYR A 53 11.57 5.69 9.78
C TYR A 53 11.55 7.21 9.71
N GLU A 54 12.61 7.81 10.22
CA GLU A 54 12.85 9.25 10.12
C GLU A 54 13.63 9.59 8.85
N VAL A 55 13.08 10.49 8.03
CA VAL A 55 13.80 11.03 6.86
C VAL A 55 14.64 12.22 7.30
N SER A 56 15.96 12.04 7.30
CA SER A 56 16.91 13.07 7.74
C SER A 56 17.30 14.05 6.63
N SER A 57 17.21 13.66 5.36
CA SER A 57 17.44 14.54 4.21
C SER A 57 16.94 13.94 2.91
N GLY A 58 16.83 14.75 1.87
CA GLY A 58 16.36 14.38 0.55
C GLY A 58 14.90 14.73 0.33
N SER A 59 14.35 14.28 -0.79
CA SER A 59 12.95 14.51 -1.15
C SER A 59 12.34 13.30 -1.85
N ILE A 60 11.02 13.15 -1.70
CA ILE A 60 10.20 12.17 -2.43
C ILE A 60 9.02 12.92 -3.03
N THR A 61 8.95 12.99 -4.35
CA THR A 61 7.81 13.59 -5.04
C THR A 61 7.04 12.55 -5.85
N TYR A 62 5.72 12.59 -5.78
CA TYR A 62 4.81 11.73 -6.53
C TYR A 62 3.74 12.57 -7.23
N GLU A 63 3.67 12.46 -8.57
CA GLU A 63 2.75 13.26 -9.43
C GLU A 63 2.86 14.79 -9.22
N GLY A 64 4.00 15.25 -8.69
CA GLY A 64 4.26 16.67 -8.39
C GLY A 64 4.06 17.06 -6.93
N ASP A 65 3.44 16.23 -6.13
CA ASP A 65 3.22 16.44 -4.70
C ASP A 65 4.41 15.91 -3.87
N ASP A 66 4.75 16.59 -2.78
CA ASP A 66 5.77 16.12 -1.83
C ASP A 66 5.17 15.07 -0.88
N LEU A 67 5.65 13.82 -0.97
CA LEU A 67 5.15 12.76 -0.10
C LEU A 67 5.60 12.91 1.35
N LEU A 68 6.70 13.61 1.62
CA LEU A 68 7.19 13.75 3.00
C LEU A 68 6.28 14.63 3.86
N GLU A 69 5.52 15.52 3.24
CA GLU A 69 4.54 16.37 3.91
C GLU A 69 3.17 15.68 4.12
N MET A 70 3.01 14.45 3.61
CA MET A 70 1.74 13.71 3.63
C MET A 70 1.76 12.60 4.67
N ALA A 71 0.65 12.47 5.41
CA ALA A 71 0.37 11.30 6.23
C ALA A 71 0.19 10.02 5.38
N PRO A 72 0.41 8.81 5.93
CA PRO A 72 0.28 7.56 5.19
C PRO A 72 -1.06 7.38 4.46
N GLU A 73 -2.17 7.77 5.09
CA GLU A 73 -3.50 7.74 4.50
C GLU A 73 -3.64 8.71 3.31
N GLU A 74 -3.05 9.88 3.37
CA GLU A 74 -3.07 10.85 2.27
C GLU A 74 -2.29 10.32 1.07
N ARG A 75 -1.13 9.69 1.29
CA ARG A 75 -0.35 8.99 0.24
C ARG A 75 -1.17 7.88 -0.40
N SER A 76 -1.90 7.10 0.42
CA SER A 76 -2.79 6.05 -0.08
C SER A 76 -3.92 6.63 -0.94
N HIS A 77 -4.52 7.75 -0.54
CA HIS A 77 -5.55 8.42 -1.34
C HIS A 77 -5.01 8.90 -2.69
N ARG A 78 -3.75 9.31 -2.77
CA ARG A 78 -3.05 9.66 -4.01
C ARG A 78 -2.70 8.46 -4.90
N GLY A 79 -2.83 7.23 -4.38
CA GLY A 79 -2.60 6.00 -5.13
C GLY A 79 -1.26 5.33 -4.82
N VAL A 80 -0.53 5.78 -3.80
CA VAL A 80 0.63 5.05 -3.28
C VAL A 80 0.13 3.82 -2.53
N PHE A 81 0.49 2.64 -2.99
CA PHE A 81 0.08 1.38 -2.39
C PHE A 81 1.29 0.51 -2.06
N LEU A 82 1.33 0.00 -0.84
CA LEU A 82 2.35 -0.94 -0.38
C LEU A 82 1.75 -2.33 -0.20
N SER A 83 2.24 -3.31 -0.98
CA SER A 83 1.96 -4.72 -0.73
C SER A 83 2.90 -5.24 0.36
N PHE A 84 2.36 -5.55 1.54
CA PHE A 84 3.15 -6.05 2.66
C PHE A 84 3.74 -7.43 2.39
N GLN A 85 4.93 -7.69 2.88
CA GLN A 85 5.55 -9.00 2.78
C GLN A 85 4.76 -10.07 3.57
N TYR A 86 4.22 -9.67 4.71
CA TYR A 86 3.33 -10.48 5.56
C TYR A 86 2.08 -9.67 5.88
N PRO A 87 0.91 -10.06 5.35
CA PRO A 87 -0.33 -9.36 5.64
C PRO A 87 -0.74 -9.54 7.11
N VAL A 88 -1.17 -8.46 7.72
CA VAL A 88 -1.69 -8.46 9.09
C VAL A 88 -3.02 -9.21 9.13
N GLU A 89 -3.19 -10.08 10.11
CA GLU A 89 -4.47 -10.75 10.39
C GLU A 89 -5.33 -9.84 11.27
N ILE A 90 -6.59 -9.65 10.87
CA ILE A 90 -7.55 -8.88 11.67
C ILE A 90 -8.76 -9.78 11.97
N PRO A 91 -8.74 -10.49 13.11
CA PRO A 91 -9.82 -11.37 13.51
C PRO A 91 -11.14 -10.61 13.64
N GLY A 92 -12.24 -11.21 13.17
CA GLY A 92 -13.58 -10.64 13.27
C GLY A 92 -13.90 -9.53 12.26
N LEU A 93 -12.91 -9.03 11.49
CA LEU A 93 -13.17 -8.09 10.40
C LEU A 93 -13.22 -8.86 9.07
N SER A 94 -14.41 -8.94 8.45
CA SER A 94 -14.51 -9.61 7.14
C SER A 94 -13.80 -8.81 6.04
N VAL A 95 -13.28 -9.54 5.03
CA VAL A 95 -12.65 -8.95 3.84
C VAL A 95 -13.57 -7.93 3.18
N SER A 96 -14.88 -8.26 3.04
CA SER A 96 -15.86 -7.36 2.46
C SER A 96 -16.04 -6.05 3.23
N ASN A 97 -16.07 -6.11 4.55
CA ASN A 97 -16.19 -4.91 5.40
C ASN A 97 -14.91 -4.06 5.34
N PHE A 98 -13.75 -4.69 5.36
CA PHE A 98 -12.47 -4.00 5.20
C PHE A 98 -12.41 -3.22 3.88
N ILE A 99 -12.69 -3.89 2.75
CA ILE A 99 -12.68 -3.25 1.42
C ILE A 99 -13.73 -2.14 1.32
N LYS A 100 -14.95 -2.37 1.85
CA LYS A 100 -16.00 -1.35 1.88
C LYS A 100 -15.55 -0.09 2.63
N THR A 101 -14.92 -0.27 3.79
CA THR A 101 -14.40 0.84 4.60
C THR A 101 -13.31 1.60 3.85
N ALA A 102 -12.34 0.89 3.27
CA ALA A 102 -11.26 1.50 2.49
C ALA A 102 -11.79 2.32 1.29
N ILE A 103 -12.78 1.79 0.55
CA ILE A 103 -13.42 2.50 -0.56
C ILE A 103 -14.12 3.76 -0.05
N ASN A 104 -14.86 3.67 1.06
CA ASN A 104 -15.59 4.81 1.60
C ASN A 104 -14.66 5.91 2.11
N GLU A 105 -13.57 5.57 2.78
CA GLU A 105 -12.58 6.56 3.22
C GLU A 105 -11.91 7.25 2.03
N LYS A 106 -11.57 6.49 0.99
CA LYS A 106 -11.07 7.08 -0.25
C LYS A 106 -12.09 8.01 -0.91
N ARG A 107 -13.35 7.59 -1.05
CA ARG A 107 -14.43 8.43 -1.60
C ARG A 107 -14.64 9.71 -0.80
N LYS A 108 -14.65 9.60 0.53
CA LYS A 108 -14.78 10.72 1.44
C LYS A 108 -13.65 11.74 1.26
N ALA A 109 -12.41 11.28 1.11
CA ALA A 109 -11.26 12.16 0.83
C ALA A 109 -11.41 12.97 -0.47
N PHE A 110 -12.18 12.46 -1.44
CA PHE A 110 -12.51 13.15 -2.69
C PHE A 110 -13.91 13.80 -2.70
N GLY A 111 -14.57 13.94 -1.55
CA GLY A 111 -15.90 14.55 -1.45
C GLY A 111 -17.02 13.75 -2.13
N GLN A 112 -16.83 12.44 -2.32
CA GLN A 112 -17.80 11.54 -2.95
C GLN A 112 -18.68 10.86 -1.90
N GLU A 113 -19.88 10.45 -2.28
CA GLU A 113 -20.77 9.67 -1.43
C GLU A 113 -20.24 8.25 -1.19
N ASN A 114 -20.64 7.65 -0.08
CA ASN A 114 -20.30 6.27 0.25
C ASN A 114 -20.82 5.31 -0.83
N ILE A 115 -20.09 4.22 -1.08
CA ILE A 115 -20.50 3.18 -2.00
C ILE A 115 -21.81 2.53 -1.51
N ASN A 116 -22.79 2.43 -2.41
CA ASN A 116 -24.03 1.73 -2.09
C ASN A 116 -23.86 0.21 -2.23
N SER A 117 -24.78 -0.55 -1.64
CA SER A 117 -24.70 -2.02 -1.59
C SER A 117 -24.73 -2.67 -2.98
N LYS A 118 -25.47 -2.12 -3.93
CA LYS A 118 -25.57 -2.67 -5.30
C LYS A 118 -24.25 -2.49 -6.04
N GLU A 119 -23.68 -1.30 -5.96
CA GLU A 119 -22.39 -0.98 -6.57
C GLU A 119 -21.25 -1.83 -5.96
N LEU A 120 -21.26 -2.00 -4.62
CA LEU A 120 -20.28 -2.83 -3.93
C LEU A 120 -20.35 -4.30 -4.37
N LEU A 121 -21.57 -4.87 -4.46
CA LEU A 121 -21.76 -6.24 -4.92
C LEU A 121 -21.31 -6.44 -6.38
N GLN A 122 -21.59 -5.46 -7.25
CA GLN A 122 -21.13 -5.48 -8.63
C GLN A 122 -19.59 -5.47 -8.69
N LEU A 123 -18.97 -4.58 -7.93
CA LEU A 123 -17.51 -4.50 -7.85
C LEU A 123 -16.88 -5.81 -7.37
N PHE A 124 -17.41 -6.39 -6.30
CA PHE A 124 -16.93 -7.69 -5.81
C PHE A 124 -17.06 -8.80 -6.84
N LYS A 125 -18.21 -8.87 -7.55
CA LYS A 125 -18.41 -9.85 -8.60
C LYS A 125 -17.33 -9.73 -9.67
N GLU A 126 -17.14 -8.53 -10.22
CA GLU A 126 -16.16 -8.26 -11.27
C GLU A 126 -14.72 -8.59 -10.82
N LYS A 127 -14.35 -8.20 -9.59
CA LYS A 127 -13.01 -8.44 -9.08
C LYS A 127 -12.76 -9.91 -8.77
N CYS A 128 -13.72 -10.61 -8.16
CA CYS A 128 -13.59 -12.05 -7.91
C CYS A 128 -13.45 -12.85 -9.21
N GLU A 129 -14.23 -12.50 -10.25
CA GLU A 129 -14.14 -13.12 -11.57
C GLU A 129 -12.77 -12.85 -12.23
N LEU A 130 -12.32 -11.60 -12.21
CA LEU A 130 -11.01 -11.19 -12.78
C LEU A 130 -9.85 -11.94 -12.14
N LEU A 131 -9.91 -12.16 -10.84
CA LEU A 131 -8.82 -12.72 -10.03
C LEU A 131 -8.99 -14.23 -9.80
N ASN A 132 -10.06 -14.83 -10.32
CA ASN A 132 -10.42 -16.22 -10.13
C ASN A 132 -10.48 -16.64 -8.65
N ILE A 133 -11.16 -15.84 -7.81
CA ILE A 133 -11.30 -16.04 -6.38
C ILE A 133 -12.74 -16.41 -6.06
N ASP A 134 -12.89 -17.36 -5.12
CA ASP A 134 -14.20 -17.70 -4.61
C ASP A 134 -14.79 -16.57 -3.77
N LYS A 135 -16.09 -16.27 -3.99
CA LYS A 135 -16.81 -15.24 -3.24
C LYS A 135 -16.92 -15.53 -1.75
N GLU A 136 -16.73 -16.77 -1.33
CA GLU A 136 -16.70 -17.15 0.09
C GLU A 136 -15.58 -16.44 0.86
N TYR A 137 -14.48 -16.09 0.18
CA TYR A 137 -13.39 -15.32 0.78
C TYR A 137 -13.83 -13.95 1.31
N LEU A 138 -14.83 -13.34 0.69
CA LEU A 138 -15.33 -12.01 1.10
C LEU A 138 -15.97 -12.02 2.49
N SER A 139 -16.49 -13.16 2.93
CA SER A 139 -17.12 -13.33 4.25
C SER A 139 -16.15 -13.75 5.35
N ARG A 140 -14.95 -14.24 5.00
CA ARG A 140 -13.92 -14.67 5.95
C ARG A 140 -13.26 -13.46 6.62
N SER A 141 -12.78 -13.67 7.85
CA SER A 141 -11.95 -12.66 8.52
C SER A 141 -10.68 -12.36 7.72
N LEU A 142 -10.28 -11.11 7.71
CA LEU A 142 -9.15 -10.63 6.91
C LEU A 142 -7.86 -11.37 7.30
N ASN A 143 -7.34 -12.15 6.37
CA ASN A 143 -6.10 -12.94 6.47
C ASN A 143 -6.08 -14.03 7.55
N GLU A 144 -7.12 -14.16 8.38
CA GLU A 144 -7.20 -15.15 9.45
C GLU A 144 -7.35 -16.57 8.88
N GLY A 145 -6.43 -17.46 9.26
CA GLY A 145 -6.43 -18.84 8.79
C GLY A 145 -6.18 -19.02 7.29
N PHE A 146 -5.70 -18.01 6.59
CA PHE A 146 -5.32 -18.12 5.19
C PHE A 146 -4.01 -18.89 5.04
N SER A 147 -3.94 -19.76 4.06
CA SER A 147 -2.69 -20.39 3.63
C SER A 147 -1.70 -19.34 3.11
N GLY A 148 -0.42 -19.70 3.01
CA GLY A 148 0.59 -18.78 2.47
C GLY A 148 0.28 -18.27 1.05
N GLY A 149 -0.36 -19.11 0.21
CA GLY A 149 -0.83 -18.72 -1.12
C GLY A 149 -2.00 -17.75 -1.06
N GLU A 150 -2.99 -18.01 -0.23
CA GLU A 150 -4.16 -17.16 -0.03
C GLU A 150 -3.77 -15.79 0.57
N LYS A 151 -2.81 -15.76 1.50
CA LYS A 151 -2.26 -14.50 2.04
C LYS A 151 -1.60 -13.64 0.96
N LYS A 152 -0.86 -14.26 0.03
CA LYS A 152 -0.27 -13.54 -1.10
C LYS A 152 -1.33 -13.02 -2.06
N LEU A 153 -2.38 -13.80 -2.33
CA LEU A 153 -3.51 -13.36 -3.12
C LEU A 153 -4.24 -12.20 -2.43
N SER A 154 -4.49 -12.25 -1.14
CA SER A 154 -5.13 -11.18 -0.38
C SER A 154 -4.43 -9.83 -0.53
N LEU A 155 -3.09 -9.80 -0.64
CA LEU A 155 -2.31 -8.57 -0.85
C LEU A 155 -2.49 -7.94 -2.24
N ILE A 156 -2.89 -8.73 -3.23
CA ILE A 156 -3.08 -8.26 -4.62
C ILE A 156 -4.46 -7.61 -4.80
N HIS A 157 -5.38 -7.86 -3.87
CA HIS A 157 -6.81 -7.55 -4.03
C HIS A 157 -7.24 -6.23 -3.37
N ILE A 158 -6.38 -5.64 -2.58
CA ILE A 158 -6.61 -4.35 -1.94
C ILE A 158 -6.12 -3.26 -2.87
#